data_ae6aa5d5d11a8d1903afbaf6dcbaf7ac
#
_entry.id   ae6aa5d5d11a8d1903afbaf6dcbaf7ac
#
_cell.length_a   1.000
_cell.length_b   1.000
_cell.length_c   1.000
_cell.angle_alpha   90.00
_cell.angle_beta   90.00
_cell.angle_gamma   90.00
#
_symmetry.space_group_name_H-M   'P 1'
#
loop_
_entity.id
_entity.type
_entity.pdbx_description
1 polymer ?
#
loop_
_entity_poly.entity_id
_entity_poly.type
_entity_poly.pdbx_seq_one_letter_code
_entity_poly.pdbx_strand_id
1 'polypeptide(L)'
;LLIPSVLRQSLQLRTLSQLSADELGLLQRSLGNLHIMDIDSVDPSFLPWLAWQWRVDVWDDTWPVAQQREVVKNALLLARYRGTPWAVKHALALTGYQSLVTEWWQQQPEGERGTFTVDVEAGQRVIGDTYYDQVFKLVERNKRGSQHWTLRPNISVTAGMYLPVIINMRIKLTTIGDFNE
;
A
#
# COMPACT_ATOMS: atom_id res chain seq x y z
N LEU A 1 -41.71 16.14 -6.10
CA LEU A 1 -41.93 17.58 -6.33
C LEU A 1 -42.23 18.26 -4.98
N LEU A 2 -41.28 19.05 -4.48
CA LEU A 2 -41.34 19.77 -3.20
C LEU A 2 -42.04 21.16 -3.36
N ILE A 3 -43.07 21.25 -4.21
CA ILE A 3 -43.81 22.50 -4.39
C ILE A 3 -45.04 22.50 -3.50
N PRO A 4 -45.23 23.53 -2.65
CA PRO A 4 -46.44 23.72 -1.90
C PRO A 4 -47.69 23.74 -2.80
N SER A 5 -48.81 23.24 -2.29
CA SER A 5 -50.04 23.06 -3.08
C SER A 5 -50.53 24.36 -3.76
N VAL A 6 -50.35 25.50 -3.09
CA VAL A 6 -50.71 26.83 -3.58
C VAL A 6 -49.91 27.22 -4.84
N LEU A 7 -48.64 26.85 -4.94
CA LEU A 7 -47.78 27.21 -6.05
C LEU A 7 -47.85 26.24 -7.24
N ARG A 8 -48.53 25.10 -7.08
CA ARG A 8 -48.72 24.12 -8.14
C ARG A 8 -49.54 24.60 -9.33
N GLN A 9 -50.31 25.67 -9.15
CA GLN A 9 -51.13 26.27 -10.21
C GLN A 9 -50.30 27.07 -11.22
N SER A 10 -49.11 27.53 -10.86
CA SER A 10 -48.19 28.24 -11.75
C SER A 10 -47.43 27.26 -12.66
N LEU A 11 -47.67 27.39 -13.97
CA LEU A 11 -46.96 26.58 -14.98
C LEU A 11 -45.46 26.78 -14.92
N GLN A 12 -45.01 28.01 -14.71
CA GLN A 12 -43.60 28.39 -14.65
C GLN A 12 -42.87 27.72 -13.46
N LEU A 13 -43.48 27.71 -12.29
CA LEU A 13 -42.91 27.07 -11.11
C LEU A 13 -42.89 25.53 -11.23
N ARG A 14 -43.88 24.96 -11.90
CA ARG A 14 -43.90 23.52 -12.20
C ARG A 14 -42.78 23.11 -13.14
N THR A 15 -42.56 23.86 -14.21
CA THR A 15 -41.49 23.59 -15.18
C THR A 15 -40.09 23.74 -14.54
N LEU A 16 -39.86 24.81 -13.77
CA LEU A 16 -38.63 24.98 -13.00
C LEU A 16 -38.36 23.84 -12.02
N SER A 17 -39.40 23.42 -11.29
CA SER A 17 -39.30 22.32 -10.35
C SER A 17 -39.04 20.97 -11.04
N GLN A 18 -39.58 20.76 -12.24
CA GLN A 18 -39.30 19.59 -13.05
C GLN A 18 -37.85 19.58 -13.54
N LEU A 19 -37.38 20.68 -14.12
CA LEU A 19 -35.98 20.83 -14.55
C LEU A 19 -35.02 20.59 -13.39
N SER A 20 -35.29 21.19 -12.22
CA SER A 20 -34.47 20.96 -11.03
C SER A 20 -34.47 19.49 -10.59
N ALA A 21 -35.62 18.81 -10.65
CA ALA A 21 -35.74 17.41 -10.30
C ALA A 21 -34.97 16.49 -11.27
N ASP A 22 -35.01 16.82 -12.56
CA ASP A 22 -34.28 16.08 -13.61
C ASP A 22 -32.75 16.23 -13.45
N GLU A 23 -32.29 17.47 -13.22
CA GLU A 23 -30.87 17.76 -12.93
C GLU A 23 -30.37 17.06 -11.67
N LEU A 24 -31.17 17.15 -10.56
CA LEU A 24 -30.82 16.44 -9.32
C LEU A 24 -30.81 14.92 -9.52
N GLY A 25 -31.72 14.40 -10.35
CA GLY A 25 -31.76 12.98 -10.69
C GLY A 25 -30.54 12.52 -11.48
N LEU A 26 -29.99 13.37 -12.35
CA LEU A 26 -28.72 13.12 -13.04
C LEU A 26 -27.55 13.11 -12.07
N LEU A 27 -27.46 14.12 -11.21
CA LEU A 27 -26.43 14.20 -10.17
C LEU A 27 -26.51 13.02 -9.20
N GLN A 28 -27.70 12.63 -8.77
CA GLN A 28 -27.88 11.50 -7.88
C GLN A 28 -27.42 10.16 -8.51
N ARG A 29 -27.64 9.98 -9.81
CA ARG A 29 -27.10 8.82 -10.55
C ARG A 29 -25.59 8.84 -10.63
N SER A 30 -25.00 9.99 -10.89
CA SER A 30 -23.55 10.17 -10.91
C SER A 30 -22.92 9.94 -9.53
N LEU A 31 -23.54 10.43 -8.48
CA LEU A 31 -23.12 10.21 -7.09
C LEU A 31 -23.31 8.76 -6.64
N GLY A 32 -24.36 8.08 -7.13
CA GLY A 32 -24.61 6.66 -6.84
C GLY A 32 -23.50 5.74 -7.33
N ASN A 33 -22.73 6.15 -8.33
CA ASN A 33 -21.57 5.43 -8.82
C ASN A 33 -20.28 5.74 -8.05
N LEU A 34 -20.30 6.73 -7.15
CA LEU A 34 -19.17 7.12 -6.31
C LEU A 34 -19.15 6.28 -5.02
N HIS A 35 -18.94 4.98 -5.15
CA HIS A 35 -18.77 4.07 -4.01
C HIS A 35 -17.34 4.20 -3.43
N ILE A 36 -16.98 5.37 -2.89
CA ILE A 36 -15.63 5.66 -2.37
C ILE A 36 -15.22 4.69 -1.25
N MET A 37 -16.18 4.13 -0.53
CA MET A 37 -15.93 3.17 0.55
C MET A 37 -15.84 1.72 0.04
N ASP A 38 -16.36 1.44 -1.13
CA ASP A 38 -16.24 0.13 -1.77
C ASP A 38 -15.11 0.17 -2.83
N ILE A 39 -13.91 -0.14 -2.38
CA ILE A 39 -12.70 -0.08 -3.19
C ILE A 39 -12.78 -1.05 -4.39
N ASP A 40 -13.61 -2.08 -4.31
CA ASP A 40 -13.76 -3.05 -5.41
C ASP A 40 -14.55 -2.48 -6.59
N SER A 41 -15.54 -1.64 -6.31
CA SER A 41 -16.43 -1.07 -7.33
C SER A 41 -15.99 0.31 -7.81
N VAL A 42 -15.10 1.01 -7.07
CA VAL A 42 -14.65 2.36 -7.44
C VAL A 42 -13.88 2.35 -8.77
N ASP A 43 -14.06 3.40 -9.56
CA ASP A 43 -13.32 3.57 -10.81
C ASP A 43 -11.79 3.61 -10.53
N PRO A 44 -10.97 2.91 -11.31
CA PRO A 44 -9.51 2.88 -11.12
C PRO A 44 -8.84 4.26 -11.09
N SER A 45 -9.39 5.26 -11.79
CA SER A 45 -8.87 6.63 -11.79
C SER A 45 -8.90 7.31 -10.43
N PHE A 46 -9.73 6.83 -9.49
CA PHE A 46 -9.80 7.34 -8.12
C PHE A 46 -8.84 6.65 -7.15
N LEU A 47 -8.24 5.51 -7.52
CA LEU A 47 -7.35 4.76 -6.65
C LEU A 47 -6.13 5.57 -6.16
N PRO A 48 -5.45 6.39 -6.98
CA PRO A 48 -4.35 7.23 -6.51
C PRO A 48 -4.78 8.24 -5.43
N TRP A 49 -5.99 8.80 -5.57
CA TRP A 49 -6.55 9.73 -4.59
C TRP A 49 -6.89 9.04 -3.27
N LEU A 50 -7.42 7.81 -3.33
CA LEU A 50 -7.69 6.99 -2.14
C LEU A 50 -6.37 6.55 -1.47
N ALA A 51 -5.35 6.22 -2.25
CA ALA A 51 -4.03 5.90 -1.73
C ALA A 51 -3.40 7.10 -0.99
N TRP A 52 -3.54 8.30 -1.52
CA TRP A 52 -3.12 9.53 -0.86
C TRP A 52 -3.94 9.81 0.41
N GLN A 53 -5.27 9.70 0.33
CA GLN A 53 -6.19 9.91 1.45
C GLN A 53 -5.86 9.00 2.65
N TRP A 54 -5.57 7.73 2.39
CA TRP A 54 -5.30 6.74 3.42
C TRP A 54 -3.82 6.55 3.73
N ARG A 55 -2.98 7.42 3.17
CA ARG A 55 -1.53 7.46 3.39
C ARG A 55 -0.87 6.11 3.16
N VAL A 56 -1.11 5.53 2.00
CA VAL A 56 -0.41 4.34 1.54
C VAL A 56 1.10 4.59 1.55
N ASP A 57 1.88 3.66 2.08
CA ASP A 57 3.31 3.84 2.30
C ASP A 57 4.12 3.87 1.00
N VAL A 58 3.76 3.03 0.02
CA VAL A 58 4.36 2.99 -1.31
C VAL A 58 3.25 2.84 -2.34
N TRP A 59 3.30 3.66 -3.37
CA TRP A 59 2.37 3.65 -4.49
C TRP A 59 3.13 3.66 -5.81
N ASP A 60 2.67 2.87 -6.77
CA ASP A 60 3.19 2.83 -8.12
C ASP A 60 2.03 2.72 -9.11
N ASP A 61 1.92 3.71 -10.00
CA ASP A 61 0.87 3.77 -11.02
C ASP A 61 1.00 2.66 -12.07
N THR A 62 2.16 2.03 -12.17
CA THR A 62 2.41 0.92 -13.10
C THR A 62 1.89 -0.43 -12.61
N TRP A 63 1.49 -0.52 -11.34
CA TRP A 63 0.94 -1.77 -10.80
C TRP A 63 -0.39 -2.15 -11.44
N PRO A 64 -0.68 -3.44 -11.58
CA PRO A 64 -2.00 -3.91 -11.96
C PRO A 64 -3.08 -3.35 -11.03
N VAL A 65 -4.24 -2.99 -11.59
CA VAL A 65 -5.37 -2.43 -10.83
C VAL A 65 -5.76 -3.30 -9.62
N ALA A 66 -5.68 -4.62 -9.76
CA ALA A 66 -5.95 -5.54 -8.66
C ALA A 66 -4.99 -5.34 -7.49
N GLN A 67 -3.70 -5.16 -7.76
CA GLN A 67 -2.69 -4.89 -6.73
C GLN A 67 -2.89 -3.51 -6.11
N GLN A 68 -3.19 -2.49 -6.92
CA GLN A 68 -3.52 -1.15 -6.43
C GLN A 68 -4.69 -1.18 -5.45
N ARG A 69 -5.77 -1.91 -5.77
CA ARG A 69 -6.94 -2.09 -4.88
C ARG A 69 -6.56 -2.79 -3.58
N GLU A 70 -5.77 -3.84 -3.64
CA GLU A 70 -5.32 -4.57 -2.46
C GLU A 70 -4.49 -3.70 -1.52
N VAL A 71 -3.59 -2.89 -2.06
CA VAL A 71 -2.76 -1.97 -1.27
C VAL A 71 -3.64 -0.92 -0.57
N VAL A 72 -4.61 -0.34 -1.27
CA VAL A 72 -5.54 0.65 -0.71
C VAL A 72 -6.43 0.03 0.37
N LYS A 73 -6.98 -1.18 0.16
CA LYS A 73 -7.78 -1.91 1.14
C LYS A 73 -7.02 -2.18 2.44
N ASN A 74 -5.77 -2.57 2.30
CA ASN A 74 -4.94 -2.94 3.45
C ASN A 74 -4.31 -1.74 4.17
N ALA A 75 -4.39 -0.53 3.62
CA ALA A 75 -3.76 0.66 4.21
C ALA A 75 -4.20 0.93 5.65
N LEU A 76 -5.50 0.86 5.94
CA LEU A 76 -6.05 1.06 7.29
C LEU A 76 -5.65 -0.07 8.24
N LEU A 77 -5.60 -1.31 7.75
CA LEU A 77 -5.19 -2.47 8.52
C LEU A 77 -3.71 -2.36 8.90
N LEU A 78 -2.85 -2.00 7.95
CA LEU A 78 -1.43 -1.75 8.20
C LEU A 78 -1.23 -0.62 9.22
N ALA A 79 -1.96 0.49 9.07
CA ALA A 79 -1.88 1.60 10.01
C ALA A 79 -2.23 1.17 11.45
N ARG A 80 -3.20 0.26 11.62
CA ARG A 80 -3.62 -0.27 12.92
C ARG A 80 -2.57 -1.16 13.59
N TYR A 81 -1.86 -1.97 12.78
CA TYR A 81 -0.87 -2.93 13.28
C TYR A 81 0.57 -2.46 13.10
N ARG A 82 0.79 -1.20 12.76
CA ARG A 82 2.12 -0.62 12.60
C ARG A 82 2.97 -0.83 13.84
N GLY A 83 4.26 -1.11 13.66
CA GLY A 83 5.18 -1.43 14.75
C GLY A 83 5.21 -2.90 15.14
N THR A 84 4.57 -3.78 14.40
CA THR A 84 4.61 -5.23 14.60
C THR A 84 5.38 -5.94 13.48
N PRO A 85 6.01 -7.11 13.73
CA PRO A 85 6.63 -7.92 12.67
C PRO A 85 5.63 -8.33 11.58
N TRP A 86 4.37 -8.50 11.97
CA TRP A 86 3.29 -8.79 11.03
C TRP A 86 3.10 -7.66 10.01
N ALA A 87 3.08 -6.41 10.48
CA ALA A 87 2.89 -5.25 9.60
C ALA A 87 4.03 -5.13 8.58
N VAL A 88 5.28 -5.38 8.99
CA VAL A 88 6.43 -5.39 8.08
C VAL A 88 6.29 -6.47 7.01
N LYS A 89 5.99 -7.71 7.42
CA LYS A 89 5.77 -8.82 6.48
C LYS A 89 4.63 -8.55 5.51
N HIS A 90 3.51 -8.06 6.05
CA HIS A 90 2.31 -7.80 5.26
C HIS A 90 2.50 -6.66 4.26
N ALA A 91 3.17 -5.58 4.66
CA ALA A 91 3.50 -4.46 3.78
C ALA A 91 4.39 -4.90 2.61
N LEU A 92 5.40 -5.73 2.87
CA LEU A 92 6.27 -6.29 1.83
C LEU A 92 5.49 -7.25 0.91
N ALA A 93 4.62 -8.10 1.46
CA ALA A 93 3.81 -9.02 0.68
C ALA A 93 2.85 -8.31 -0.29
N LEU A 94 2.22 -7.20 0.13
CA LEU A 94 1.34 -6.39 -0.71
C LEU A 94 2.04 -5.81 -1.95
N THR A 95 3.32 -5.51 -1.83
CA THR A 95 4.15 -5.05 -2.95
C THR A 95 4.76 -6.20 -3.76
N GLY A 96 4.42 -7.45 -3.39
CA GLY A 96 4.85 -8.66 -4.05
C GLY A 96 6.24 -9.17 -3.64
N TYR A 97 6.76 -8.69 -2.51
CA TYR A 97 8.01 -9.21 -1.95
C TYR A 97 7.71 -10.29 -0.91
N GLN A 98 8.23 -11.49 -1.13
CA GLN A 98 8.23 -12.51 -0.09
C GLN A 98 9.32 -12.18 0.92
N SER A 99 8.96 -12.16 2.20
CA SER A 99 9.89 -11.77 3.24
C SER A 99 9.77 -12.64 4.49
N LEU A 100 10.92 -12.90 5.10
CA LEU A 100 11.02 -13.50 6.42
C LEU A 100 11.60 -12.47 7.37
N VAL A 101 10.88 -12.20 8.46
CA VAL A 101 11.36 -11.33 9.53
C VAL A 101 11.80 -12.20 10.69
N THR A 102 13.07 -12.10 11.06
CA THR A 102 13.69 -12.86 12.14
C THR A 102 14.12 -11.90 13.25
N GLU A 103 13.49 -12.00 14.40
CA GLU A 103 13.82 -11.20 15.58
C GLU A 103 15.15 -11.66 16.21
N TRP A 104 15.84 -10.77 16.94
CA TRP A 104 17.14 -11.01 17.54
C TRP A 104 17.20 -12.32 18.38
N TRP A 105 16.14 -12.64 19.12
CA TRP A 105 16.03 -13.81 19.98
C TRP A 105 15.75 -15.11 19.20
N GLN A 106 15.37 -15.02 17.93
CA GLN A 106 15.17 -16.16 17.02
C GLN A 106 16.43 -16.53 16.26
N GLN A 107 17.45 -15.67 16.31
CA GLN A 107 18.72 -15.89 15.60
C GLN A 107 19.61 -16.89 16.36
N GLN A 108 20.44 -17.62 15.65
CA GLN A 108 21.44 -18.51 16.23
C GLN A 108 22.84 -18.16 15.66
N PRO A 109 23.77 -17.64 16.48
CA PRO A 109 23.59 -17.23 17.89
C PRO A 109 22.64 -16.05 18.06
N GLU A 110 22.11 -15.84 19.26
CA GLU A 110 21.23 -14.70 19.56
C GLU A 110 21.87 -13.38 19.10
N GLY A 111 21.06 -12.54 18.45
CA GLY A 111 21.49 -11.23 18.01
C GLY A 111 21.49 -10.17 19.12
N GLU A 112 21.83 -8.95 18.79
CA GLU A 112 21.76 -7.81 19.69
C GLU A 112 20.28 -7.48 20.00
N ARG A 113 19.99 -7.20 21.27
CA ARG A 113 18.61 -6.87 21.71
C ARG A 113 18.09 -5.62 21.00
N GLY A 114 16.84 -5.67 20.55
CA GLY A 114 16.22 -4.56 19.83
C GLY A 114 16.55 -4.54 18.33
N THR A 115 17.17 -5.62 17.81
CA THR A 115 17.43 -5.76 16.38
C THR A 115 16.57 -6.86 15.74
N PHE A 116 16.37 -6.77 14.43
CA PHE A 116 15.76 -7.84 13.65
C PHE A 116 16.35 -7.87 12.23
N THR A 117 16.20 -8.98 11.58
CA THR A 117 16.66 -9.17 10.20
C THR A 117 15.46 -9.37 9.30
N VAL A 118 15.49 -8.75 8.14
CA VAL A 118 14.49 -8.93 7.08
C VAL A 118 15.17 -9.61 5.91
N ASP A 119 14.83 -10.87 5.70
CA ASP A 119 15.27 -11.61 4.52
C ASP A 119 14.19 -11.41 3.44
N VAL A 120 14.56 -10.82 2.31
CA VAL A 120 13.62 -10.54 1.20
C VAL A 120 14.04 -11.34 -0.03
N GLU A 121 13.09 -12.12 -0.56
CA GLU A 121 13.28 -12.81 -1.82
C GLU A 121 12.97 -11.88 -2.99
N ALA A 122 13.98 -11.53 -3.75
CA ALA A 122 13.81 -10.68 -4.94
C ALA A 122 13.15 -11.42 -6.13
N GLY A 123 13.13 -12.76 -6.08
CA GLY A 123 12.65 -13.57 -7.18
C GLY A 123 13.42 -13.30 -8.48
N GLN A 124 12.71 -13.18 -9.59
CA GLN A 124 13.30 -12.86 -10.91
C GLN A 124 13.34 -11.36 -11.20
N ARG A 125 13.00 -10.50 -10.22
CA ARG A 125 13.01 -9.05 -10.40
C ARG A 125 14.46 -8.54 -10.43
N VAL A 126 14.70 -7.55 -11.29
CA VAL A 126 15.99 -6.86 -11.33
C VAL A 126 16.15 -6.07 -10.03
N ILE A 127 17.19 -6.39 -9.28
CA ILE A 127 17.54 -5.66 -8.06
C ILE A 127 18.26 -4.39 -8.49
N GLY A 128 17.53 -3.28 -8.47
CA GLY A 128 18.06 -1.94 -8.70
C GLY A 128 17.89 -1.06 -7.46
N ASP A 129 18.35 0.17 -7.54
CA ASP A 129 18.26 1.14 -6.45
C ASP A 129 16.81 1.34 -6.00
N THR A 130 15.87 1.35 -6.94
CA THR A 130 14.43 1.48 -6.66
C THR A 130 13.90 0.36 -5.76
N TYR A 131 14.42 -0.88 -5.91
CA TYR A 131 14.06 -2.02 -5.06
C TYR A 131 14.43 -1.77 -3.61
N TYR A 132 15.69 -1.37 -3.38
CA TYR A 132 16.17 -1.12 -2.02
C TYR A 132 15.41 0.04 -1.37
N ASP A 133 15.17 1.11 -2.10
CA ASP A 133 14.40 2.27 -1.62
C ASP A 133 12.97 1.91 -1.23
N GLN A 134 12.30 1.09 -2.03
CA GLN A 134 10.94 0.63 -1.72
C GLN A 134 10.90 -0.24 -0.47
N VAL A 135 11.78 -1.25 -0.40
CA VAL A 135 11.88 -2.14 0.76
C VAL A 135 12.24 -1.35 2.01
N PHE A 136 13.20 -0.44 1.91
CA PHE A 136 13.61 0.41 3.02
C PHE A 136 12.45 1.26 3.54
N LYS A 137 11.73 1.96 2.66
CA LYS A 137 10.56 2.78 3.02
C LYS A 137 9.47 1.96 3.69
N LEU A 138 9.18 0.76 3.17
CA LEU A 138 8.15 -0.13 3.72
C LEU A 138 8.52 -0.61 5.13
N VAL A 139 9.76 -1.04 5.34
CA VAL A 139 10.21 -1.52 6.65
C VAL A 139 10.28 -0.37 7.66
N GLU A 140 10.89 0.76 7.30
CA GLU A 140 11.01 1.93 8.19
C GLU A 140 9.64 2.46 8.63
N ARG A 141 8.66 2.47 7.72
CA ARG A 141 7.31 2.94 8.03
C ARG A 141 6.53 1.99 8.92
N ASN A 142 6.80 0.70 8.85
CA ASN A 142 6.00 -0.33 9.52
C ASN A 142 6.69 -0.97 10.73
N LYS A 143 8.00 -0.74 10.94
CA LYS A 143 8.74 -1.21 12.12
C LYS A 143 8.41 -0.41 13.38
N ARG A 144 8.79 -0.93 14.53
CA ARG A 144 8.83 -0.16 15.77
C ARG A 144 9.97 0.85 15.71
N GLY A 145 9.72 2.12 16.04
CA GLY A 145 10.70 3.19 15.93
C GLY A 145 12.02 2.96 16.67
N SER A 146 11.98 2.24 17.81
CA SER A 146 13.15 1.94 18.63
C SER A 146 13.94 0.70 18.21
N GLN A 147 13.52 -0.01 17.16
CA GLN A 147 14.24 -1.20 16.68
C GLN A 147 15.12 -0.87 15.49
N HIS A 148 16.30 -1.48 15.47
CA HIS A 148 17.21 -1.46 14.32
C HIS A 148 17.04 -2.73 13.49
N TRP A 149 17.34 -2.65 12.21
CA TRP A 149 17.15 -3.79 11.34
C TRP A 149 18.23 -3.90 10.27
N THR A 150 18.41 -5.11 9.77
CA THR A 150 19.36 -5.42 8.70
C THR A 150 18.60 -6.10 7.57
N LEU A 151 18.82 -5.62 6.34
CA LEU A 151 18.30 -6.26 5.13
C LEU A 151 19.24 -7.36 4.67
N ARG A 152 18.69 -8.54 4.38
CA ARG A 152 19.39 -9.63 3.69
C ARG A 152 18.64 -9.95 2.41
N PRO A 153 19.06 -9.42 1.26
CA PRO A 153 18.47 -9.80 -0.01
C PRO A 153 18.85 -11.24 -0.34
N ASN A 154 17.85 -12.07 -0.60
CA ASN A 154 18.06 -13.44 -1.07
C ASN A 154 17.72 -13.48 -2.55
N ILE A 155 18.73 -13.82 -3.38
CA ILE A 155 18.60 -13.91 -4.82
C ILE A 155 18.65 -15.39 -5.18
N SER A 156 17.52 -15.96 -5.57
CA SER A 156 17.48 -17.27 -6.18
C SER A 156 17.58 -17.13 -7.71
N VAL A 157 18.77 -17.37 -8.26
CA VAL A 157 18.94 -17.43 -9.69
C VAL A 157 18.71 -18.87 -10.14
N THR A 158 17.57 -19.14 -10.78
CA THR A 158 17.36 -20.41 -11.46
C THR A 158 17.98 -20.30 -12.86
N ALA A 159 19.27 -20.60 -12.96
CA ALA A 159 19.92 -20.77 -14.25
C ALA A 159 19.44 -22.11 -14.84
N GLY A 160 18.64 -22.04 -15.87
CA GLY A 160 18.38 -23.20 -16.70
C GLY A 160 19.68 -23.66 -17.35
N MET A 161 20.08 -24.89 -17.04
CA MET A 161 21.28 -25.62 -17.47
C MET A 161 22.59 -25.31 -16.71
N TYR A 162 22.96 -26.30 -15.89
CA TYR A 162 24.27 -26.56 -15.29
C TYR A 162 24.75 -25.65 -14.16
N LEU A 163 24.66 -26.22 -12.98
CA LEU A 163 25.19 -25.85 -11.67
C LEU A 163 24.38 -24.77 -10.91
N PRO A 164 23.81 -25.12 -9.76
CA PRO A 164 23.24 -24.13 -8.84
C PRO A 164 24.39 -23.37 -8.18
N VAL A 165 24.70 -22.19 -8.68
CA VAL A 165 25.56 -21.24 -7.97
C VAL A 165 24.66 -20.48 -6.99
N ILE A 166 24.71 -20.87 -5.73
CA ILE A 166 24.09 -20.10 -4.64
C ILE A 166 25.04 -18.95 -4.33
N ILE A 167 24.76 -17.78 -4.88
CA ILE A 167 25.48 -16.56 -4.52
C ILE A 167 24.82 -15.99 -3.28
N ASN A 168 25.32 -16.31 -2.10
CA ASN A 168 24.96 -15.62 -0.85
C ASN A 168 25.69 -14.26 -0.80
N MET A 169 25.09 -13.24 -1.33
CA MET A 169 25.61 -11.89 -1.24
C MET A 169 25.14 -11.26 0.09
N ARG A 170 26.01 -11.27 1.10
CA ARG A 170 25.78 -10.53 2.35
C ARG A 170 26.17 -9.07 2.14
N ILE A 171 25.20 -8.21 1.88
CA ILE A 171 25.42 -6.76 1.92
C ILE A 171 25.07 -6.29 3.33
N LYS A 172 26.08 -5.94 4.12
CA LYS A 172 25.89 -5.33 5.43
C LYS A 172 25.72 -3.82 5.22
N LEU A 173 24.49 -3.36 5.09
CA LEU A 173 24.17 -1.95 5.10
C LEU A 173 24.17 -1.49 6.56
N THR A 174 25.27 -0.91 7.00
CA THR A 174 25.35 -0.21 8.29
C THR A 174 24.84 1.20 8.05
N THR A 175 23.59 1.49 8.45
CA THR A 175 23.12 2.88 8.51
C THR A 175 23.84 3.53 9.68
N ILE A 176 24.87 4.31 9.40
CA ILE A 176 25.44 5.26 10.35
C ILE A 176 24.45 6.44 10.36
N GLY A 177 23.54 6.42 11.31
CA GLY A 177 22.67 7.57 11.58
C GLY A 177 23.40 8.55 12.45
N ASP A 178 24.25 9.38 11.88
CA ASP A 178 24.62 10.65 12.50
C ASP A 178 23.56 11.69 12.11
N PHE A 179 22.56 11.84 12.95
CA PHE A 179 21.77 13.07 13.01
C PHE A 179 22.18 13.83 14.27
N ASN A 180 23.29 14.52 14.17
CA ASN A 180 23.58 15.73 14.95
C ASN A 180 23.57 16.89 13.94
N GLU A 181 22.47 17.63 13.90
CA GLU A 181 22.35 19.10 13.94
C GLU A 181 20.87 19.47 13.75
#